data_1be16233b91bc23c1a24e38ae81f64a0
#
_entry.id   1be16233b91bc23c1a24e38ae81f64a0
#
_cell.length_a   1.000
_cell.length_b   1.000
_cell.length_c   1.000
_cell.angle_alpha   90.00
_cell.angle_beta   90.00
_cell.angle_gamma   90.00
#
_symmetry.space_group_name_H-M   'P 1'
#
loop_
_entity.id
_entity.type
_entity.pdbx_description
1 polymer ?
#
loop_
_entity_poly.entity_id
_entity_poly.type
_entity_poly.pdbx_seq_one_letter_code
_entity_poly.pdbx_strand_id
1 'polypeptide(L)'
;MKICHVLNMANNGYHIVKALREQGIEADLIIRSNDFGMSLPFWEEKEIDEDPYKIPFKTLLKKYGVPEYVKVWHEPERLNTSSNVRSHLIRILSKYLSSYQLTVPALYNLTKEYDLAHLHPPSSLFLHFLKIPKIIHEAGWIRKIIRNNTTTEKIGRRSYEQADAVVWTNPDTFPLLDQLNIKRLEFIPFIVNPDKYKPMKTTKTEDLLFFHPARQVWDVKGNDRLLKAFIKFIKAGYKAKLRIIDWGYEEDVNLAKKLVSEAGLEDYVDWKPPYSKPALVRAYNECDAVFDQYLLGSGGTTCYEAMSCETPVVIHLNQWNRKCFGEMPPIMEASTEDEIFKAMVDLTDPKLRRRIGKAERQFTLRHNHPGIIAGKLLKLYKEVLE
;
A
#
# COMPACT_ATOMS: atom_id res chain seq x y z
N MET A 1 -18.56 9.32 19.30
CA MET A 1 -17.13 9.18 18.97
C MET A 1 -16.94 9.61 17.54
N LYS A 2 -16.18 10.66 17.36
CA LYS A 2 -15.85 11.27 16.07
C LYS A 2 -14.36 11.14 15.80
N ILE A 3 -13.97 10.49 14.71
CA ILE A 3 -12.59 10.09 14.42
C ILE A 3 -12.12 10.76 13.13
N CYS A 4 -10.88 11.26 13.10
CA CYS A 4 -10.25 11.66 11.85
C CYS A 4 -9.07 10.75 11.50
N HIS A 5 -9.04 10.31 10.25
CA HIS A 5 -7.86 9.73 9.62
C HIS A 5 -7.10 10.81 8.87
N VAL A 6 -5.80 10.93 9.10
CA VAL A 6 -4.97 11.97 8.48
C VAL A 6 -3.99 11.33 7.53
N LEU A 7 -4.05 11.72 6.28
CA LEU A 7 -3.40 11.16 5.10
C LEU A 7 -3.93 9.77 4.71
N ASN A 8 -3.53 9.33 3.51
CA ASN A 8 -4.15 8.16 2.86
C ASN A 8 -3.10 7.30 2.13
N MET A 9 -2.09 6.84 2.85
CA MET A 9 -1.06 5.99 2.26
C MET A 9 -1.68 4.70 1.69
N ALA A 10 -1.49 4.47 0.40
CA ALA A 10 -2.00 3.30 -0.33
C ALA A 10 -3.51 3.04 -0.11
N ASN A 11 -4.30 4.11 -0.01
CA ASN A 11 -5.74 4.11 0.28
C ASN A 11 -6.17 3.44 1.60
N ASN A 12 -5.24 3.14 2.52
CA ASN A 12 -5.59 2.51 3.80
C ASN A 12 -6.54 3.37 4.64
N GLY A 13 -6.28 4.70 4.73
CA GLY A 13 -7.15 5.62 5.44
C GLY A 13 -8.57 5.62 4.88
N TYR A 14 -8.70 5.62 3.56
CA TYR A 14 -9.99 5.57 2.87
C TYR A 14 -10.77 4.28 3.16
N HIS A 15 -10.12 3.13 3.05
CA HIS A 15 -10.75 1.84 3.33
C HIS A 15 -11.21 1.72 4.79
N ILE A 16 -10.40 2.19 5.73
CA ILE A 16 -10.74 2.17 7.15
C ILE A 16 -11.92 3.09 7.44
N VAL A 17 -11.88 4.34 6.97
CA VAL A 17 -12.97 5.31 7.17
C VAL A 17 -14.28 4.77 6.58
N LYS A 18 -14.24 4.23 5.36
CA LYS A 18 -15.41 3.61 4.74
C LYS A 18 -15.99 2.48 5.60
N ALA A 19 -15.14 1.54 6.06
CA ALA A 19 -15.56 0.42 6.89
C ALA A 19 -16.11 0.85 8.27
N LEU A 20 -15.56 1.89 8.89
CA LEU A 20 -16.07 2.46 10.14
C LEU A 20 -17.44 3.11 9.94
N ARG A 21 -17.62 3.87 8.86
CA ARG A 21 -18.91 4.52 8.53
C ARG A 21 -20.00 3.50 8.21
N GLU A 22 -19.68 2.39 7.56
CA GLU A 22 -20.59 1.27 7.33
C GLU A 22 -21.08 0.63 8.66
N GLN A 23 -20.34 0.82 9.75
CA GLN A 23 -20.74 0.43 11.12
C GLN A 23 -21.36 1.57 11.94
N GLY A 24 -21.73 2.68 11.30
CA GLY A 24 -22.40 3.83 11.94
C GLY A 24 -21.46 4.74 12.73
N ILE A 25 -20.14 4.64 12.56
CA ILE A 25 -19.17 5.50 13.24
C ILE A 25 -18.92 6.77 12.42
N GLU A 26 -18.96 7.92 13.09
CA GLU A 26 -18.57 9.18 12.48
C GLU A 26 -17.06 9.23 12.30
N ALA A 27 -16.59 8.97 11.08
CA ALA A 27 -15.19 8.97 10.71
C ALA A 27 -14.97 9.80 9.44
N ASP A 28 -13.95 10.65 9.43
CA ASP A 28 -13.56 11.47 8.28
C ASP A 28 -12.12 11.18 7.87
N LEU A 29 -11.85 11.34 6.57
CA LEU A 29 -10.51 11.25 5.99
C LEU A 29 -10.02 12.65 5.61
N ILE A 30 -8.85 13.03 6.09
CA ILE A 30 -8.17 14.29 5.73
C ILE A 30 -7.01 13.97 4.79
N ILE A 31 -7.08 14.43 3.55
CA ILE A 31 -6.04 14.27 2.51
C ILE A 31 -5.44 15.61 2.12
N ARG A 32 -4.23 15.59 1.57
CA ARG A 32 -3.59 16.81 1.06
C ARG A 32 -3.96 17.06 -0.40
N SER A 33 -3.97 18.35 -0.76
CA SER A 33 -4.22 18.77 -2.14
C SER A 33 -3.09 18.44 -3.14
N ASN A 34 -1.97 17.88 -2.67
CA ASN A 34 -0.82 17.46 -3.46
C ASN A 34 -0.48 15.98 -3.27
N ASP A 35 -1.41 15.18 -2.74
CA ASP A 35 -1.21 13.73 -2.65
C ASP A 35 -1.21 13.08 -4.04
N PHE A 36 -0.62 11.89 -4.12
CA PHE A 36 -0.57 11.13 -5.37
C PHE A 36 -1.95 10.72 -5.85
N GLY A 37 -2.20 10.75 -7.16
CA GLY A 37 -3.46 10.31 -7.75
C GLY A 37 -3.92 8.94 -7.27
N MET A 38 -2.99 7.97 -7.14
CA MET A 38 -3.28 6.62 -6.64
C MET A 38 -3.62 6.57 -5.14
N SER A 39 -3.40 7.63 -4.37
CA SER A 39 -3.82 7.75 -2.96
C SER A 39 -5.17 8.44 -2.81
N LEU A 40 -5.90 8.65 -3.89
CA LEU A 40 -7.16 9.36 -3.87
C LEU A 40 -8.35 8.39 -3.94
N PRO A 41 -9.45 8.68 -3.24
CA PRO A 41 -10.62 7.80 -3.18
C PRO A 41 -11.19 7.42 -4.55
N PHE A 42 -11.17 8.31 -5.52
CA PHE A 42 -11.67 8.00 -6.86
C PHE A 42 -10.83 6.93 -7.59
N TRP A 43 -9.54 6.76 -7.26
CA TRP A 43 -8.72 5.68 -7.78
C TRP A 43 -9.23 4.29 -7.37
N GLU A 44 -9.87 4.23 -6.19
CA GLU A 44 -10.53 3.02 -5.72
C GLU A 44 -11.87 2.75 -6.42
N GLU A 45 -12.61 3.79 -6.73
CA GLU A 45 -14.03 3.67 -7.09
C GLU A 45 -14.28 3.83 -8.60
N LYS A 46 -13.37 4.46 -9.33
CA LYS A 46 -13.57 4.80 -10.74
C LYS A 46 -12.56 4.08 -11.62
N GLU A 47 -13.02 3.73 -12.83
CA GLU A 47 -12.12 3.32 -13.88
C GLU A 47 -11.42 4.56 -14.44
N ILE A 48 -10.10 4.55 -14.41
CA ILE A 48 -9.24 5.67 -14.84
C ILE A 48 -8.21 5.10 -15.79
N ASP A 49 -8.26 5.55 -17.03
CA ASP A 49 -7.34 5.13 -18.10
C ASP A 49 -6.15 6.09 -18.22
N GLU A 50 -6.21 7.23 -17.54
CA GLU A 50 -5.17 8.25 -17.55
C GLU A 50 -4.07 7.92 -16.55
N ASP A 51 -2.82 8.27 -16.88
CA ASP A 51 -1.70 8.14 -15.96
C ASP A 51 -1.84 9.16 -14.80
N PRO A 52 -2.08 8.71 -13.57
CA PRO A 52 -2.35 9.59 -12.43
C PRO A 52 -1.14 10.45 -12.03
N TYR A 53 0.06 10.10 -12.51
CA TYR A 53 1.28 10.87 -12.23
C TYR A 53 1.48 12.03 -13.20
N LYS A 54 0.80 12.01 -14.35
CA LYS A 54 0.89 13.07 -15.37
C LYS A 54 -0.22 14.11 -15.25
N ILE A 55 -1.23 13.88 -14.42
CA ILE A 55 -2.38 14.77 -14.30
C ILE A 55 -2.32 15.51 -12.96
N PRO A 56 -2.45 16.85 -12.94
CA PRO A 56 -2.50 17.61 -11.70
C PRO A 56 -3.67 17.18 -10.80
N PHE A 57 -3.42 17.07 -9.51
CA PHE A 57 -4.42 16.70 -8.49
C PHE A 57 -5.72 17.50 -8.63
N LYS A 58 -5.62 18.83 -8.80
CA LYS A 58 -6.81 19.71 -8.93
C LYS A 58 -7.69 19.31 -10.12
N THR A 59 -7.09 18.85 -11.21
CA THR A 59 -7.83 18.37 -12.40
C THR A 59 -8.57 17.08 -12.11
N LEU A 60 -7.90 16.12 -11.46
CA LEU A 60 -8.50 14.86 -11.06
C LEU A 60 -9.63 15.07 -10.04
N LEU A 61 -9.39 15.93 -9.03
CA LEU A 61 -10.40 16.25 -8.02
C LEU A 61 -11.64 16.90 -8.64
N LYS A 62 -11.47 17.83 -9.60
CA LYS A 62 -12.59 18.47 -10.31
C LYS A 62 -13.37 17.47 -11.16
N LYS A 63 -12.68 16.52 -11.80
CA LYS A 63 -13.28 15.53 -12.71
C LYS A 63 -14.05 14.45 -11.94
N TYR A 64 -13.49 13.93 -10.86
CA TYR A 64 -14.01 12.74 -10.17
C TYR A 64 -14.66 13.03 -8.82
N GLY A 65 -14.31 14.16 -8.17
CA GLY A 65 -14.78 14.50 -6.83
C GLY A 65 -14.21 13.58 -5.74
N VAL A 66 -14.66 13.81 -4.52
CA VAL A 66 -14.41 12.94 -3.36
C VAL A 66 -15.69 12.83 -2.53
N PRO A 67 -15.89 11.75 -1.76
CA PRO A 67 -17.03 11.65 -0.83
C PRO A 67 -17.04 12.78 0.19
N GLU A 68 -18.21 13.13 0.74
CA GLU A 68 -18.39 14.23 1.73
C GLU A 68 -17.52 14.07 2.97
N TYR A 69 -17.29 12.85 3.40
CA TYR A 69 -16.42 12.54 4.55
C TYR A 69 -14.92 12.60 4.23
N VAL A 70 -14.53 12.99 3.02
CA VAL A 70 -13.14 13.23 2.62
C VAL A 70 -12.89 14.73 2.54
N LYS A 71 -12.10 15.23 3.50
CA LYS A 71 -11.75 16.65 3.60
C LYS A 71 -10.41 16.89 2.95
N VAL A 72 -10.38 17.78 1.97
CA VAL A 72 -9.13 18.14 1.29
C VAL A 72 -8.46 19.30 2.02
N TRP A 73 -7.28 19.02 2.54
CA TRP A 73 -6.44 20.03 3.14
C TRP A 73 -5.52 20.66 2.10
N HIS A 74 -5.66 21.97 1.93
CA HIS A 74 -4.82 22.76 1.06
C HIS A 74 -3.59 23.25 1.85
N GLU A 75 -2.40 22.76 1.48
CA GLU A 75 -1.17 23.38 1.97
C GLU A 75 -1.13 24.82 1.47
N PRO A 76 -0.81 25.79 2.35
CA PRO A 76 -0.65 27.17 1.90
C PRO A 76 0.44 27.22 0.82
N GLU A 77 0.17 27.92 -0.26
CA GLU A 77 1.16 28.13 -1.33
C GLU A 77 2.45 28.63 -0.70
N ARG A 78 3.59 28.03 -1.06
CA ARG A 78 4.90 28.49 -0.58
C ARG A 78 4.98 29.96 -0.94
N LEU A 79 5.02 30.84 0.09
CA LEU A 79 5.26 32.26 -0.12
C LEU A 79 6.54 32.38 -0.97
N ASN A 80 6.39 32.81 -2.22
CA ASN A 80 7.49 33.21 -3.07
C ASN A 80 8.11 34.46 -2.45
N THR A 81 9.00 34.26 -1.47
CA THR A 81 9.70 35.35 -0.80
C THR A 81 10.78 35.87 -1.73
N SER A 82 10.43 36.88 -2.52
CA SER A 82 11.40 37.72 -3.20
C SER A 82 12.28 38.43 -2.16
N SER A 83 13.56 38.24 -2.33
CA SER A 83 14.72 39.00 -1.85
C SER A 83 14.55 40.03 -0.73
N ASN A 84 14.68 39.59 0.54
CA ASN A 84 15.09 40.43 1.66
C ASN A 84 15.72 39.55 2.77
N VAL A 85 16.65 40.09 3.55
CA VAL A 85 17.44 39.40 4.57
C VAL A 85 16.59 38.59 5.56
N ARG A 86 15.39 39.04 5.90
CA ARG A 86 14.39 38.26 6.64
C ARG A 86 13.99 36.95 5.93
N SER A 87 13.98 36.95 4.60
CA SER A 87 13.66 35.77 3.80
C SER A 87 14.76 34.71 3.85
N HIS A 88 16.01 35.09 4.12
CA HIS A 88 17.13 34.13 4.20
C HIS A 88 17.07 33.33 5.53
N LEU A 89 16.74 33.99 6.63
CA LEU A 89 16.50 33.33 7.94
C LEU A 89 15.24 32.41 7.87
N ILE A 90 14.17 32.88 7.26
CA ILE A 90 12.95 32.08 7.02
C ILE A 90 13.25 30.92 6.06
N ARG A 91 14.14 31.11 5.05
CA ARG A 91 14.58 30.07 4.12
C ARG A 91 15.49 29.03 4.77
N ILE A 92 16.37 29.44 5.71
CA ILE A 92 17.19 28.55 6.50
C ILE A 92 16.31 27.81 7.51
N LEU A 93 15.42 28.50 8.22
CA LEU A 93 14.44 27.92 9.12
C LEU A 93 13.43 27.03 8.36
N SER A 94 12.98 27.41 7.17
CA SER A 94 12.11 26.59 6.35
C SER A 94 12.82 25.40 5.69
N LYS A 95 14.15 25.45 5.52
CA LYS A 95 14.96 24.32 5.09
C LYS A 95 15.20 23.32 6.23
N TYR A 96 15.24 23.80 7.48
CA TYR A 96 15.34 23.00 8.72
C TYR A 96 13.98 22.66 9.34
N LEU A 97 12.99 23.53 9.21
CA LEU A 97 11.64 23.38 9.72
C LEU A 97 10.68 22.95 8.63
N SER A 98 11.20 22.72 7.41
CA SER A 98 10.46 22.29 6.20
C SER A 98 8.93 22.44 6.33
N SER A 99 8.11 22.34 5.42
CA SER A 99 6.63 22.42 5.42
C SER A 99 5.87 22.24 6.77
N TYR A 100 6.55 21.83 7.85
CA TYR A 100 5.98 21.54 9.18
C TYR A 100 5.30 22.74 9.85
N GLN A 101 5.90 23.93 9.85
CA GLN A 101 5.35 25.06 10.61
C GLN A 101 4.15 25.71 9.96
N LEU A 102 4.05 25.68 8.64
CA LEU A 102 2.91 26.24 7.91
C LEU A 102 1.71 25.29 7.91
N THR A 103 1.94 23.99 8.08
CA THR A 103 0.91 22.94 8.02
C THR A 103 0.33 22.57 9.39
N VAL A 104 1.11 22.78 10.47
CA VAL A 104 0.70 22.45 11.84
C VAL A 104 -0.57 23.17 12.29
N PRO A 105 -0.70 24.52 12.15
CA PRO A 105 -1.91 25.22 12.56
C PRO A 105 -3.16 24.78 11.79
N ALA A 106 -3.01 24.50 10.50
CA ALA A 106 -4.11 24.00 9.67
C ALA A 106 -4.55 22.60 10.12
N LEU A 107 -3.61 21.69 10.36
CA LEU A 107 -3.89 20.35 10.86
C LEU A 107 -4.55 20.39 12.24
N TYR A 108 -4.05 21.23 13.15
CA TYR A 108 -4.66 21.44 14.47
C TYR A 108 -6.12 21.90 14.35
N ASN A 109 -6.39 22.89 13.51
CA ASN A 109 -7.76 23.39 13.30
C ASN A 109 -8.68 22.33 12.68
N LEU A 110 -8.16 21.49 11.80
CA LEU A 110 -8.93 20.41 11.18
C LEU A 110 -9.21 19.25 12.14
N THR A 111 -8.35 19.01 13.13
CA THR A 111 -8.47 17.85 14.03
C THR A 111 -9.09 18.18 15.40
N LYS A 112 -9.16 19.44 15.81
CA LYS A 112 -9.61 19.86 17.15
C LYS A 112 -11.06 19.46 17.51
N GLU A 113 -11.90 19.18 16.51
CA GLU A 113 -13.32 18.82 16.69
C GLU A 113 -13.54 17.29 16.72
N TYR A 114 -12.46 16.50 16.71
CA TYR A 114 -12.50 15.06 16.78
C TYR A 114 -12.08 14.57 18.15
N ASP A 115 -12.61 13.42 18.54
CA ASP A 115 -12.26 12.77 19.79
C ASP A 115 -10.91 12.05 19.69
N LEU A 116 -10.53 11.57 18.47
CA LEU A 116 -9.32 10.81 18.21
C LEU A 116 -8.79 11.07 16.79
N ALA A 117 -7.46 11.14 16.67
CA ALA A 117 -6.75 11.20 15.38
C ALA A 117 -6.01 9.88 15.08
N HIS A 118 -6.26 9.30 13.92
CA HIS A 118 -5.54 8.15 13.40
C HIS A 118 -4.62 8.62 12.25
N LEU A 119 -3.32 8.62 12.49
CA LEU A 119 -2.31 9.27 11.65
C LEU A 119 -1.62 8.26 10.74
N HIS A 120 -1.74 8.45 9.44
CA HIS A 120 -0.97 7.67 8.45
C HIS A 120 0.33 8.40 8.12
N PRO A 121 1.49 7.73 8.08
CA PRO A 121 2.76 8.38 7.74
C PRO A 121 2.70 9.09 6.37
N PRO A 122 3.38 10.23 6.24
CA PRO A 122 4.26 10.90 7.21
C PRO A 122 3.54 11.81 8.22
N SER A 123 2.19 11.83 8.30
CA SER A 123 1.46 12.72 9.22
C SER A 123 1.75 12.42 10.70
N SER A 124 2.25 11.24 11.03
CA SER A 124 2.72 10.88 12.37
C SER A 124 3.79 11.83 12.92
N LEU A 125 4.55 12.50 12.05
CA LEU A 125 5.52 13.54 12.46
C LEU A 125 4.85 14.77 13.10
N PHE A 126 3.56 14.99 12.84
CA PHE A 126 2.79 16.09 13.44
C PHE A 126 2.12 15.72 14.77
N LEU A 127 2.29 14.50 15.25
CA LEU A 127 1.67 13.96 16.45
C LEU A 127 1.85 14.87 17.67
N HIS A 128 3.03 15.47 17.83
CA HIS A 128 3.38 16.33 18.95
C HIS A 128 2.51 17.59 19.05
N PHE A 129 1.87 18.00 17.97
CA PHE A 129 1.05 19.22 17.92
C PHE A 129 -0.43 18.94 18.15
N LEU A 130 -0.83 17.68 18.26
CA LEU A 130 -2.22 17.31 18.52
C LEU A 130 -2.45 17.15 20.01
N LYS A 131 -3.57 17.71 20.50
CA LYS A 131 -3.99 17.64 21.91
C LYS A 131 -4.93 16.48 22.21
N ILE A 132 -5.53 15.89 21.18
CA ILE A 132 -6.44 14.75 21.28
C ILE A 132 -5.66 13.43 21.27
N PRO A 133 -6.24 12.33 21.78
CA PRO A 133 -5.68 10.98 21.62
C PRO A 133 -5.31 10.63 20.19
N LYS A 134 -4.20 9.93 20.00
CA LYS A 134 -3.63 9.72 18.68
C LYS A 134 -3.03 8.33 18.49
N ILE A 135 -3.38 7.74 17.37
CA ILE A 135 -2.91 6.44 16.94
C ILE A 135 -2.07 6.62 15.66
N ILE A 136 -0.97 5.90 15.55
CA ILE A 136 -0.18 5.82 14.31
C ILE A 136 -0.55 4.55 13.55
N HIS A 137 -0.80 4.69 12.25
CA HIS A 137 -0.98 3.57 11.34
C HIS A 137 0.32 3.28 10.58
N GLU A 138 1.05 2.26 11.00
CA GLU A 138 2.30 1.86 10.37
C GLU A 138 2.05 0.90 9.21
N ALA A 139 2.45 1.30 8.00
CA ALA A 139 2.30 0.54 6.76
C ALA A 139 3.64 0.44 5.98
N GLY A 140 4.74 0.27 6.68
CA GLY A 140 6.08 0.09 6.11
C GLY A 140 7.00 1.30 6.20
N TRP A 141 6.56 2.42 6.76
CA TRP A 141 7.36 3.64 6.89
C TRP A 141 8.50 3.50 7.90
N ILE A 142 8.31 2.69 8.94
CA ILE A 142 9.32 2.37 9.97
C ILE A 142 10.65 1.91 9.36
N ARG A 143 10.63 1.22 8.22
CA ARG A 143 11.84 0.78 7.50
C ARG A 143 12.77 1.93 7.13
N LYS A 144 12.23 3.17 6.99
CA LYS A 144 12.99 4.39 6.69
C LYS A 144 13.46 5.10 7.95
N ILE A 145 12.78 4.97 9.09
CA ILE A 145 13.02 5.72 10.32
C ILE A 145 14.16 5.13 11.15
N ILE A 146 14.49 3.86 10.97
CA ILE A 146 15.49 3.19 11.82
C ILE A 146 16.91 3.22 11.23
N ARG A 147 17.09 3.66 9.97
CA ARG A 147 18.33 3.43 9.22
C ARG A 147 19.46 4.44 9.47
N ASN A 148 19.21 5.73 9.56
CA ASN A 148 20.24 6.75 9.34
C ASN A 148 20.44 7.78 10.46
N ASN A 149 19.70 7.70 11.57
CA ASN A 149 19.82 8.60 12.74
C ASN A 149 19.71 10.11 12.43
N THR A 150 19.00 10.46 11.36
CA THR A 150 18.69 11.85 10.99
C THR A 150 17.73 12.51 11.98
N THR A 151 17.60 13.84 11.94
CA THR A 151 16.64 14.57 12.78
C THR A 151 15.20 14.11 12.51
N THR A 152 14.83 13.87 11.23
CA THR A 152 13.52 13.35 10.86
C THR A 152 13.26 11.98 11.45
N GLU A 153 14.27 11.10 11.47
CA GLU A 153 14.16 9.76 12.05
C GLU A 153 14.02 9.80 13.57
N LYS A 154 14.77 10.68 14.26
CA LYS A 154 14.63 10.90 15.71
C LYS A 154 13.22 11.36 16.06
N ILE A 155 12.68 12.33 15.31
CA ILE A 155 11.29 12.80 15.48
C ILE A 155 10.29 11.66 15.19
N GLY A 156 10.52 10.89 14.13
CA GLY A 156 9.71 9.75 13.78
C GLY A 156 9.66 8.70 14.89
N ARG A 157 10.81 8.24 15.41
CA ARG A 157 10.89 7.31 16.55
C ARG A 157 10.12 7.82 17.75
N ARG A 158 10.38 9.08 18.15
CA ARG A 158 9.68 9.72 19.27
C ARG A 158 8.18 9.79 19.05
N SER A 159 7.72 9.95 17.81
CA SER A 159 6.28 9.94 17.48
C SER A 159 5.65 8.58 17.79
N TYR A 160 6.31 7.46 17.41
CA TYR A 160 5.82 6.12 17.74
C TYR A 160 5.76 5.87 19.25
N GLU A 161 6.78 6.28 20.01
CA GLU A 161 6.85 6.11 21.45
C GLU A 161 5.84 6.97 22.22
N GLN A 162 5.44 8.11 21.67
CA GLN A 162 4.47 9.03 22.28
C GLN A 162 3.04 8.84 21.79
N ALA A 163 2.80 8.01 20.79
CA ALA A 163 1.45 7.64 20.38
C ALA A 163 0.73 6.87 21.49
N ASP A 164 -0.59 7.02 21.58
CA ASP A 164 -1.39 6.27 22.54
C ASP A 164 -1.53 4.81 22.12
N ALA A 165 -1.48 4.56 20.80
CA ALA A 165 -1.29 3.24 20.23
C ALA A 165 -0.63 3.32 18.84
N VAL A 166 -0.03 2.21 18.41
CA VAL A 166 0.46 2.00 17.04
C VAL A 166 -0.26 0.80 16.45
N VAL A 167 -0.98 1.00 15.36
CA VAL A 167 -1.51 -0.04 14.49
C VAL A 167 -0.49 -0.32 13.41
N TRP A 168 -0.19 -1.58 13.15
CA TRP A 168 0.75 -1.97 12.10
C TRP A 168 0.16 -3.07 11.21
N THR A 169 0.52 -3.05 9.91
CA THR A 169 -0.12 -3.89 8.88
C THR A 169 0.84 -4.86 8.20
N ASN A 170 2.14 -4.57 8.19
CA ASN A 170 3.15 -5.38 7.50
C ASN A 170 3.92 -6.25 8.49
N PRO A 171 3.74 -7.59 8.50
CA PRO A 171 4.41 -8.49 9.44
C PRO A 171 5.93 -8.36 9.53
N ASP A 172 6.61 -8.08 8.41
CA ASP A 172 8.06 -7.92 8.36
C ASP A 172 8.59 -6.70 9.14
N THR A 173 7.72 -5.75 9.49
CA THR A 173 8.11 -4.56 10.27
C THR A 173 8.11 -4.80 11.78
N PHE A 174 7.58 -5.91 12.26
CA PHE A 174 7.53 -6.23 13.69
C PHE A 174 8.89 -6.12 14.38
N PRO A 175 10.01 -6.71 13.86
CA PRO A 175 11.30 -6.62 14.54
C PRO A 175 11.85 -5.19 14.68
N LEU A 176 11.38 -4.27 13.83
CA LEU A 176 11.76 -2.86 13.91
C LEU A 176 10.91 -2.11 14.94
N LEU A 177 9.62 -2.42 15.02
CA LEU A 177 8.70 -1.85 15.99
C LEU A 177 9.00 -2.32 17.41
N ASP A 178 9.42 -3.57 17.57
CA ASP A 178 9.80 -4.19 18.85
C ASP A 178 11.04 -3.54 19.51
N GLN A 179 11.82 -2.77 18.74
CA GLN A 179 12.97 -1.98 19.22
C GLN A 179 12.56 -0.64 19.83
N LEU A 180 11.29 -0.25 19.73
CA LEU A 180 10.77 1.02 20.22
C LEU A 180 9.96 0.82 21.50
N ASN A 181 10.00 1.80 22.40
CA ASN A 181 9.17 1.79 23.60
C ASN A 181 7.74 2.26 23.30
N ILE A 182 6.98 1.44 22.55
CA ILE A 182 5.60 1.72 22.14
C ILE A 182 4.66 1.33 23.28
N LYS A 183 3.78 2.24 23.70
CA LYS A 183 2.81 2.02 24.79
C LYS A 183 1.85 0.85 24.47
N ARG A 184 1.36 0.79 23.24
CA ARG A 184 0.45 -0.23 22.75
C ARG A 184 0.69 -0.50 21.27
N LEU A 185 0.91 -1.76 20.90
CA LEU A 185 1.21 -2.21 19.55
C LEU A 185 0.18 -3.26 19.13
N GLU A 186 -0.63 -2.97 18.09
CA GLU A 186 -1.73 -3.83 17.63
C GLU A 186 -1.55 -4.21 16.16
N PHE A 187 -1.55 -5.51 15.84
CA PHE A 187 -1.56 -5.97 14.46
C PHE A 187 -2.97 -5.92 13.88
N ILE A 188 -3.14 -5.09 12.86
CA ILE A 188 -4.39 -4.98 12.11
C ILE A 188 -4.04 -5.01 10.62
N PRO A 189 -4.37 -6.10 9.89
CA PRO A 189 -4.01 -6.25 8.48
C PRO A 189 -4.76 -5.28 7.58
N PHE A 190 -4.33 -5.20 6.31
CA PHE A 190 -5.02 -4.41 5.29
C PHE A 190 -6.46 -4.83 5.09
N ILE A 191 -7.33 -3.86 4.80
CA ILE A 191 -8.71 -4.14 4.40
C ILE A 191 -8.76 -4.58 2.95
N VAL A 192 -9.48 -5.67 2.69
CA VAL A 192 -9.88 -6.10 1.34
C VAL A 192 -11.39 -6.32 1.32
N ASN A 193 -12.09 -5.56 0.50
CA ASN A 193 -13.54 -5.73 0.33
C ASN A 193 -13.85 -6.93 -0.58
N PRO A 194 -14.41 -8.04 -0.07
CA PRO A 194 -14.65 -9.26 -0.84
C PRO A 194 -15.79 -9.13 -1.85
N ASP A 195 -16.62 -8.09 -1.77
CA ASP A 195 -17.66 -7.81 -2.77
C ASP A 195 -17.08 -7.13 -4.01
N LYS A 196 -16.01 -6.36 -3.83
CA LYS A 196 -15.24 -5.73 -4.90
C LYS A 196 -14.21 -6.70 -5.49
N TYR A 197 -13.37 -7.28 -4.63
CA TYR A 197 -12.33 -8.24 -5.02
C TYR A 197 -12.88 -9.67 -4.90
N LYS A 198 -13.50 -10.14 -5.96
CA LYS A 198 -14.13 -11.47 -6.03
C LYS A 198 -13.86 -12.17 -7.36
N PRO A 199 -13.99 -13.50 -7.40
CA PRO A 199 -13.92 -14.24 -8.64
C PRO A 199 -14.96 -13.76 -9.64
N MET A 200 -14.53 -13.52 -10.88
CA MET A 200 -15.38 -13.13 -12.01
C MET A 200 -15.18 -14.10 -13.17
N LYS A 201 -16.22 -14.32 -13.94
CA LYS A 201 -16.09 -15.05 -15.21
C LYS A 201 -15.36 -14.16 -16.21
N THR A 202 -14.21 -14.63 -16.68
CA THR A 202 -13.41 -13.97 -17.72
C THR A 202 -13.08 -14.97 -18.80
N THR A 203 -12.87 -14.48 -20.02
CA THR A 203 -12.33 -15.30 -21.10
C THR A 203 -10.83 -15.47 -20.87
N LYS A 204 -10.40 -16.69 -20.58
CA LYS A 204 -8.97 -17.03 -20.48
C LYS A 204 -8.39 -17.24 -21.88
N THR A 205 -7.13 -16.87 -22.05
CA THR A 205 -6.33 -17.19 -23.25
C THR A 205 -5.90 -18.67 -23.21
N GLU A 206 -5.47 -19.22 -24.36
CA GLU A 206 -4.87 -20.56 -24.40
C GLU A 206 -3.54 -20.62 -23.65
N ASP A 207 -2.73 -19.58 -23.82
CA ASP A 207 -1.46 -19.45 -23.10
C ASP A 207 -1.71 -18.91 -21.69
N LEU A 208 -0.89 -19.37 -20.74
CA LEU A 208 -0.90 -18.85 -19.38
C LEU A 208 -0.61 -17.35 -19.35
N LEU A 209 -1.33 -16.63 -18.53
CA LEU A 209 -1.10 -15.21 -18.27
C LEU A 209 -0.66 -15.02 -16.82
N PHE A 210 0.60 -14.69 -16.60
CA PHE A 210 1.13 -14.27 -15.32
C PHE A 210 1.05 -12.75 -15.19
N PHE A 211 0.80 -12.25 -13.99
CA PHE A 211 0.68 -10.82 -13.75
C PHE A 211 1.57 -10.35 -12.59
N HIS A 212 2.36 -9.31 -12.86
CA HIS A 212 3.18 -8.64 -11.86
C HIS A 212 2.71 -7.20 -11.67
N PRO A 213 1.80 -6.95 -10.70
CA PRO A 213 1.22 -5.63 -10.47
C PRO A 213 2.10 -4.71 -9.62
N ALA A 214 3.22 -5.20 -9.09
CA ALA A 214 4.09 -4.42 -8.24
C ALA A 214 4.99 -3.47 -9.06
N ARG A 215 5.26 -2.29 -8.49
CA ARG A 215 6.23 -1.37 -9.09
C ARG A 215 7.64 -1.97 -9.11
N GLN A 216 8.44 -1.59 -10.10
CA GLN A 216 9.83 -2.01 -10.24
C GLN A 216 10.70 -1.28 -9.21
N VAL A 217 11.16 -2.01 -8.19
CA VAL A 217 12.07 -1.54 -7.12
C VAL A 217 12.90 -2.74 -6.69
N TRP A 218 13.97 -3.02 -7.40
CA TRP A 218 14.69 -4.28 -7.35
C TRP A 218 15.36 -4.58 -6.02
N ASP A 219 15.99 -3.56 -5.43
CA ASP A 219 16.66 -3.64 -4.11
C ASP A 219 15.70 -3.90 -2.94
N VAL A 220 14.41 -3.59 -3.10
CA VAL A 220 13.39 -3.76 -2.07
C VAL A 220 12.47 -4.94 -2.34
N LYS A 221 12.10 -5.16 -3.61
CA LYS A 221 11.10 -6.16 -3.99
C LYS A 221 11.67 -7.41 -4.67
N GLY A 222 12.87 -7.32 -5.25
CA GLY A 222 13.49 -8.44 -5.98
C GLY A 222 12.80 -8.77 -7.30
N ASN A 223 12.26 -7.75 -7.99
CA ASN A 223 11.52 -7.95 -9.25
C ASN A 223 12.40 -8.55 -10.37
N ASP A 224 13.71 -8.32 -10.35
CA ASP A 224 14.68 -8.93 -11.27
C ASP A 224 14.66 -10.46 -11.25
N ARG A 225 14.41 -11.07 -10.07
CA ARG A 225 14.31 -12.52 -9.90
C ARG A 225 13.15 -13.10 -10.68
N LEU A 226 12.00 -12.39 -10.69
CA LEU A 226 10.83 -12.77 -11.49
C LEU A 226 11.16 -12.79 -12.98
N LEU A 227 11.78 -11.72 -13.49
CA LEU A 227 12.12 -11.63 -14.91
C LEU A 227 13.09 -12.73 -15.34
N LYS A 228 14.15 -12.99 -14.55
CA LYS A 228 15.09 -14.06 -14.80
C LYS A 228 14.41 -15.44 -14.78
N ALA A 229 13.55 -15.71 -13.81
CA ALA A 229 12.76 -16.93 -13.73
C ALA A 229 11.81 -17.08 -14.93
N PHE A 230 11.16 -16.01 -15.36
CA PHE A 230 10.28 -16.02 -16.53
C PHE A 230 11.04 -16.28 -17.83
N ILE A 231 12.19 -15.66 -18.02
CA ILE A 231 13.08 -15.93 -19.15
C ILE A 231 13.48 -17.42 -19.19
N LYS A 232 13.86 -17.97 -18.04
CA LYS A 232 14.18 -19.41 -17.90
C LYS A 232 12.97 -20.29 -18.23
N PHE A 233 11.76 -19.90 -17.80
CA PHE A 233 10.53 -20.62 -18.05
C PHE A 233 10.18 -20.69 -19.55
N ILE A 234 10.25 -19.58 -20.27
CA ILE A 234 10.02 -19.56 -21.71
C ILE A 234 11.10 -20.35 -22.48
N LYS A 235 12.38 -20.18 -22.12
CA LYS A 235 13.48 -20.92 -22.71
C LYS A 235 13.42 -22.44 -22.46
N ALA A 236 12.75 -22.86 -21.39
CA ALA A 236 12.47 -24.29 -21.12
C ALA A 236 11.28 -24.84 -21.96
N GLY A 237 10.68 -24.06 -22.85
CA GLY A 237 9.63 -24.46 -23.78
C GLY A 237 8.20 -24.29 -23.25
N TYR A 238 8.01 -23.73 -22.09
CA TYR A 238 6.66 -23.42 -21.57
C TYR A 238 6.05 -22.21 -22.28
N LYS A 239 4.72 -22.19 -22.41
CA LYS A 239 3.98 -21.10 -23.05
C LYS A 239 3.28 -20.24 -22.01
N ALA A 240 3.65 -18.99 -21.92
CA ALA A 240 3.01 -17.99 -21.07
C ALA A 240 3.29 -16.58 -21.58
N LYS A 241 2.45 -15.63 -21.15
CA LYS A 241 2.74 -14.19 -21.21
C LYS A 241 2.89 -13.65 -19.80
N LEU A 242 3.72 -12.62 -19.66
CA LEU A 242 3.91 -11.91 -18.41
C LEU A 242 3.44 -10.45 -18.57
N ARG A 243 2.36 -10.08 -17.87
CA ARG A 243 1.91 -8.70 -17.78
C ARG A 243 2.62 -8.01 -16.63
N ILE A 244 3.24 -6.87 -16.88
CA ILE A 244 4.02 -6.08 -15.89
C ILE A 244 3.56 -4.65 -15.89
N ILE A 245 3.55 -4.02 -14.71
CA ILE A 245 3.31 -2.58 -14.59
C ILE A 245 4.59 -1.81 -14.93
N ASP A 246 4.49 -0.94 -15.95
CA ASP A 246 5.55 -0.04 -16.42
C ASP A 246 5.67 1.18 -15.47
N TRP A 247 6.05 0.91 -14.23
CA TRP A 247 6.18 1.90 -13.18
C TRP A 247 7.13 1.44 -12.08
N GLY A 248 7.93 2.35 -11.56
CA GLY A 248 8.89 2.09 -10.49
C GLY A 248 10.02 3.11 -10.46
N TYR A 249 11.21 2.70 -10.04
CA TYR A 249 12.41 3.50 -10.27
C TYR A 249 12.77 3.43 -11.76
N GLU A 250 13.06 4.57 -12.34
CA GLU A 250 13.34 4.67 -13.79
C GLU A 250 14.46 3.74 -14.22
N GLU A 251 15.54 3.66 -13.42
CA GLU A 251 16.67 2.77 -13.66
C GLU A 251 16.23 1.30 -13.69
N ASP A 252 15.44 0.85 -12.70
CA ASP A 252 14.98 -0.53 -12.62
C ASP A 252 14.02 -0.88 -13.75
N VAL A 253 13.14 0.05 -14.15
CA VAL A 253 12.24 -0.14 -15.29
C VAL A 253 13.05 -0.29 -16.58
N ASN A 254 14.07 0.54 -16.79
CA ASN A 254 14.92 0.47 -17.98
C ASN A 254 15.75 -0.83 -18.00
N LEU A 255 16.30 -1.24 -16.86
CA LEU A 255 17.00 -2.54 -16.71
C LEU A 255 16.06 -3.71 -16.98
N ALA A 256 14.81 -3.66 -16.51
CA ALA A 256 13.83 -4.70 -16.76
C ALA A 256 13.51 -4.85 -18.26
N LYS A 257 13.28 -3.75 -18.97
CA LYS A 257 13.06 -3.74 -20.42
C LYS A 257 14.28 -4.25 -21.19
N LYS A 258 15.48 -3.81 -20.79
CA LYS A 258 16.74 -4.28 -21.37
C LYS A 258 16.91 -5.79 -21.21
N LEU A 259 16.66 -6.33 -20.01
CA LEU A 259 16.78 -7.77 -19.73
C LEU A 259 15.83 -8.59 -20.61
N VAL A 260 14.60 -8.13 -20.82
CA VAL A 260 13.63 -8.77 -21.71
C VAL A 260 14.09 -8.75 -23.16
N SER A 261 14.60 -7.61 -23.65
CA SER A 261 15.08 -7.46 -25.02
C SER A 261 16.34 -8.26 -25.31
N GLU A 262 17.31 -8.29 -24.38
CA GLU A 262 18.50 -9.13 -24.50
C GLU A 262 18.18 -10.64 -24.53
N ALA A 263 17.03 -11.02 -23.96
CA ALA A 263 16.55 -12.40 -24.03
C ALA A 263 15.74 -12.71 -25.31
N GLY A 264 15.35 -11.69 -26.11
CA GLY A 264 14.50 -11.82 -27.30
C GLY A 264 13.05 -12.18 -26.95
N LEU A 265 12.53 -11.68 -25.83
CA LEU A 265 11.21 -12.04 -25.29
C LEU A 265 10.22 -10.89 -25.24
N GLU A 266 10.37 -9.85 -26.06
CA GLU A 266 9.50 -8.68 -26.10
C GLU A 266 8.03 -9.08 -26.35
N ASP A 267 7.79 -10.03 -27.22
CA ASP A 267 6.43 -10.53 -27.54
C ASP A 267 5.75 -11.31 -26.38
N TYR A 268 6.53 -11.72 -25.39
CA TYR A 268 6.04 -12.44 -24.21
C TYR A 268 5.75 -11.56 -23.02
N VAL A 269 6.17 -10.28 -23.06
CA VAL A 269 6.02 -9.35 -21.93
C VAL A 269 5.13 -8.16 -22.32
N ASP A 270 3.99 -8.04 -21.62
CA ASP A 270 2.97 -7.01 -21.85
C ASP A 270 3.11 -5.90 -20.79
N TRP A 271 3.75 -4.78 -21.17
CA TRP A 271 3.94 -3.62 -20.30
C TRP A 271 2.69 -2.76 -20.23
N LYS A 272 2.18 -2.52 -19.01
CA LYS A 272 0.95 -1.75 -18.77
C LYS A 272 1.19 -0.56 -17.83
N PRO A 273 0.50 0.57 -18.03
CA PRO A 273 0.49 1.63 -17.03
C PRO A 273 -0.15 1.13 -15.72
N PRO A 274 0.04 1.86 -14.60
CA PRO A 274 -0.66 1.56 -13.35
C PRO A 274 -2.17 1.53 -13.53
N TYR A 275 -2.82 0.48 -13.04
CA TYR A 275 -4.26 0.28 -13.11
C TYR A 275 -4.99 1.01 -11.97
N SER A 276 -6.12 1.65 -12.25
CA SER A 276 -7.10 1.97 -11.22
C SER A 276 -7.66 0.69 -10.60
N LYS A 277 -8.19 0.75 -9.40
CA LYS A 277 -8.60 -0.48 -8.69
C LYS A 277 -9.70 -1.29 -9.40
N PRO A 278 -10.73 -0.69 -10.05
CA PRO A 278 -11.66 -1.47 -10.86
C PRO A 278 -11.01 -2.22 -12.03
N ALA A 279 -10.06 -1.57 -12.72
CA ALA A 279 -9.28 -2.21 -13.79
C ALA A 279 -8.36 -3.31 -13.24
N LEU A 280 -7.78 -3.10 -12.07
CA LEU A 280 -6.93 -4.08 -11.39
C LEU A 280 -7.70 -5.35 -10.98
N VAL A 281 -8.95 -5.21 -10.51
CA VAL A 281 -9.85 -6.35 -10.24
C VAL A 281 -10.04 -7.22 -11.48
N ARG A 282 -10.25 -6.60 -12.66
CA ARG A 282 -10.36 -7.35 -13.92
C ARG A 282 -9.04 -8.05 -14.25
N ALA A 283 -7.92 -7.34 -14.13
CA ALA A 283 -6.60 -7.91 -14.42
C ALA A 283 -6.27 -9.13 -13.53
N TYR A 284 -6.65 -9.11 -12.24
CA TYR A 284 -6.54 -10.29 -11.37
C TYR A 284 -7.38 -11.46 -11.86
N ASN A 285 -8.60 -11.23 -12.32
CA ASN A 285 -9.47 -12.28 -12.80
C ASN A 285 -9.09 -12.82 -14.18
N GLU A 286 -8.41 -12.01 -15.01
CA GLU A 286 -7.92 -12.40 -16.33
C GLU A 286 -6.68 -13.30 -16.23
N CYS A 287 -5.78 -13.04 -15.27
CA CYS A 287 -4.52 -13.78 -15.17
C CYS A 287 -4.68 -15.14 -14.47
N ASP A 288 -3.69 -16.01 -14.64
CA ASP A 288 -3.66 -17.34 -14.04
C ASP A 288 -2.94 -17.36 -12.70
N ALA A 289 -2.04 -16.43 -12.48
CA ALA A 289 -1.38 -16.20 -11.20
C ALA A 289 -0.80 -14.79 -11.11
N VAL A 290 -0.68 -14.29 -9.88
CA VAL A 290 -0.03 -13.02 -9.54
C VAL A 290 1.33 -13.31 -8.91
N PHE A 291 2.34 -12.58 -9.36
CA PHE A 291 3.71 -12.62 -8.87
C PHE A 291 4.02 -11.28 -8.22
N ASP A 292 4.23 -11.22 -6.87
CA ASP A 292 4.34 -9.93 -6.16
C ASP A 292 5.78 -9.56 -5.82
N GLN A 293 6.32 -9.96 -4.67
CA GLN A 293 7.65 -9.51 -4.21
C GLN A 293 8.40 -10.62 -3.47
N TYR A 294 9.77 -10.55 -3.51
CA TYR A 294 10.62 -11.69 -3.12
C TYR A 294 11.65 -11.35 -2.04
N LEU A 295 11.69 -10.12 -1.51
CA LEU A 295 12.65 -9.67 -0.51
C LEU A 295 12.03 -9.21 0.81
N LEU A 296 10.88 -8.55 0.80
CA LEU A 296 10.30 -7.92 2.00
C LEU A 296 9.78 -8.92 3.03
N GLY A 297 9.28 -10.06 2.60
CA GLY A 297 8.75 -11.08 3.51
C GLY A 297 7.36 -10.78 4.08
N SER A 298 6.58 -9.90 3.44
CA SER A 298 5.18 -9.62 3.80
C SER A 298 4.33 -9.29 2.57
N GLY A 299 3.03 -9.59 2.62
CA GLY A 299 2.06 -9.19 1.59
C GLY A 299 1.64 -7.73 1.74
N GLY A 300 1.53 -7.02 0.60
CA GLY A 300 0.85 -5.73 0.51
C GLY A 300 -0.62 -5.88 0.13
N THR A 301 -1.33 -4.76 -0.09
CA THR A 301 -2.74 -4.78 -0.54
C THR A 301 -2.92 -5.60 -1.81
N THR A 302 -2.02 -5.49 -2.77
CA THR A 302 -2.02 -6.22 -4.04
C THR A 302 -2.09 -7.74 -3.85
N CYS A 303 -1.30 -8.28 -2.92
CA CYS A 303 -1.30 -9.69 -2.58
C CYS A 303 -2.70 -10.14 -2.11
N TYR A 304 -3.24 -9.49 -1.08
CA TYR A 304 -4.53 -9.88 -0.51
C TYR A 304 -5.73 -9.60 -1.44
N GLU A 305 -5.65 -8.60 -2.31
CA GLU A 305 -6.63 -8.32 -3.36
C GLU A 305 -6.69 -9.46 -4.38
N ALA A 306 -5.54 -9.93 -4.87
CA ALA A 306 -5.45 -11.06 -5.78
C ALA A 306 -5.95 -12.36 -5.13
N MET A 307 -5.52 -12.65 -3.89
CA MET A 307 -6.03 -13.77 -3.09
C MET A 307 -7.56 -13.74 -2.95
N SER A 308 -8.14 -12.56 -2.75
CA SER A 308 -9.60 -12.39 -2.66
C SER A 308 -10.32 -12.69 -3.97
N CYS A 309 -9.65 -12.49 -5.12
CA CYS A 309 -10.15 -12.86 -6.45
C CYS A 309 -9.98 -14.35 -6.79
N GLU A 310 -9.51 -15.20 -5.88
CA GLU A 310 -9.11 -16.61 -6.12
C GLU A 310 -7.99 -16.76 -7.15
N THR A 311 -7.16 -15.74 -7.31
CA THR A 311 -6.01 -15.77 -8.22
C THR A 311 -4.76 -16.10 -7.43
N PRO A 312 -4.12 -17.26 -7.66
CA PRO A 312 -2.96 -17.72 -6.90
C PRO A 312 -1.85 -16.66 -6.84
N VAL A 313 -1.25 -16.49 -5.68
CA VAL A 313 -0.18 -15.52 -5.45
C VAL A 313 1.14 -16.24 -5.18
N VAL A 314 2.19 -15.82 -5.90
CA VAL A 314 3.58 -16.21 -5.66
C VAL A 314 4.31 -15.04 -5.01
N ILE A 315 4.78 -15.23 -3.79
CA ILE A 315 5.38 -14.16 -2.98
C ILE A 315 6.27 -14.76 -1.89
N HIS A 316 7.28 -14.00 -1.42
CA HIS A 316 8.02 -14.33 -0.22
C HIS A 316 7.32 -13.83 1.04
N LEU A 317 7.07 -14.71 2.01
CA LEU A 317 6.55 -14.39 3.35
C LEU A 317 7.46 -14.93 4.45
N ASN A 318 7.88 -14.07 5.36
CA ASN A 318 8.70 -14.50 6.50
C ASN A 318 7.84 -15.08 7.65
N GLN A 319 8.50 -15.63 8.66
CA GLN A 319 7.86 -16.27 9.82
C GLN A 319 6.92 -15.36 10.63
N TRP A 320 7.09 -14.04 10.56
CA TRP A 320 6.26 -13.07 11.28
C TRP A 320 4.81 -13.07 10.81
N ASN A 321 4.56 -13.51 9.56
CA ASN A 321 3.19 -13.68 9.06
C ASN A 321 2.41 -14.68 9.92
N ARG A 322 3.00 -15.84 10.27
CA ARG A 322 2.36 -16.80 11.17
C ARG A 322 2.07 -16.21 12.54
N LYS A 323 3.00 -15.45 13.12
CA LYS A 323 2.81 -14.80 14.42
C LYS A 323 1.67 -13.78 14.40
N CYS A 324 1.55 -13.02 13.31
CA CYS A 324 0.56 -11.96 13.15
C CYS A 324 -0.85 -12.48 12.88
N PHE A 325 -0.97 -13.49 12.00
CA PHE A 325 -2.26 -14.03 11.59
C PHE A 325 -2.70 -15.28 12.39
N GLY A 326 -1.80 -15.89 13.18
CA GLY A 326 -2.03 -17.19 13.82
C GLY A 326 -1.85 -18.39 12.87
N GLU A 327 -1.81 -18.14 11.56
CA GLU A 327 -1.56 -19.10 10.49
C GLU A 327 -0.69 -18.49 9.39
N MET A 328 -0.06 -19.30 8.54
CA MET A 328 0.59 -18.76 7.33
C MET A 328 -0.48 -18.55 6.25
N PRO A 329 -0.43 -17.40 5.52
CA PRO A 329 -1.24 -17.25 4.31
C PRO A 329 -0.95 -18.41 3.33
N PRO A 330 -1.98 -19.02 2.72
CA PRO A 330 -1.83 -20.23 1.89
C PRO A 330 -1.36 -19.92 0.47
N ILE A 331 -0.29 -19.12 0.34
CA ILE A 331 0.30 -18.66 -0.93
C ILE A 331 1.33 -19.69 -1.47
N MET A 332 1.81 -19.46 -2.68
CA MET A 332 3.00 -20.12 -3.17
C MET A 332 4.24 -19.33 -2.73
N GLU A 333 4.96 -19.91 -1.77
CA GLU A 333 6.18 -19.31 -1.23
C GLU A 333 7.31 -19.41 -2.26
N ALA A 334 7.93 -18.27 -2.59
CA ALA A 334 9.14 -18.22 -3.41
C ALA A 334 9.94 -16.96 -3.09
N SER A 335 11.26 -17.09 -2.97
CA SER A 335 12.19 -15.98 -2.69
C SER A 335 13.36 -15.94 -3.68
N THR A 336 13.71 -17.05 -4.29
CA THR A 336 14.80 -17.17 -5.24
C THR A 336 14.29 -17.35 -6.68
N GLU A 337 15.15 -17.12 -7.67
CA GLU A 337 14.86 -17.33 -9.08
C GLU A 337 14.37 -18.78 -9.36
N ASP A 338 15.05 -19.78 -8.77
CA ASP A 338 14.70 -21.19 -8.98
C ASP A 338 13.37 -21.55 -8.32
N GLU A 339 13.05 -21.01 -7.16
CA GLU A 339 11.74 -21.20 -6.50
C GLU A 339 10.62 -20.54 -7.29
N ILE A 340 10.85 -19.34 -7.85
CA ILE A 340 9.88 -18.64 -8.71
C ILE A 340 9.66 -19.46 -10.00
N PHE A 341 10.73 -19.93 -10.63
CA PHE A 341 10.64 -20.80 -11.80
C PHE A 341 9.83 -22.07 -11.48
N LYS A 342 10.14 -22.74 -10.36
CA LYS A 342 9.39 -23.92 -9.92
C LYS A 342 7.91 -23.60 -9.70
N ALA A 343 7.59 -22.48 -9.07
CA ALA A 343 6.21 -22.04 -8.88
C ALA A 343 5.50 -21.81 -10.23
N MET A 344 6.17 -21.23 -11.24
CA MET A 344 5.62 -21.11 -12.59
C MET A 344 5.30 -22.48 -13.20
N VAL A 345 6.19 -23.44 -13.06
CA VAL A 345 5.98 -24.83 -13.56
C VAL A 345 4.81 -25.49 -12.84
N ASP A 346 4.77 -25.42 -11.50
CA ASP A 346 3.69 -26.00 -10.70
C ASP A 346 2.32 -25.37 -11.08
N LEU A 347 2.29 -24.07 -11.36
CA LEU A 347 1.09 -23.33 -11.78
C LEU A 347 0.63 -23.61 -13.22
N THR A 348 1.32 -24.45 -13.99
CA THR A 348 0.76 -24.98 -15.25
C THR A 348 -0.44 -25.89 -14.97
N ASP A 349 -0.52 -26.53 -13.79
CA ASP A 349 -1.67 -27.35 -13.39
C ASP A 349 -2.89 -26.48 -12.99
N PRO A 350 -3.98 -26.51 -13.77
CA PRO A 350 -5.18 -25.74 -13.46
C PRO A 350 -5.92 -26.22 -12.19
N LYS A 351 -5.71 -27.47 -11.76
CA LYS A 351 -6.31 -27.99 -10.52
C LYS A 351 -5.61 -27.38 -9.31
N LEU A 352 -4.29 -27.28 -9.39
CA LEU A 352 -3.48 -26.63 -8.35
C LEU A 352 -3.85 -25.16 -8.22
N ARG A 353 -3.94 -24.40 -9.35
CA ARG A 353 -4.37 -23.00 -9.33
C ARG A 353 -5.69 -22.82 -8.61
N ARG A 354 -6.72 -23.60 -8.96
CA ARG A 354 -8.04 -23.52 -8.31
C ARG A 354 -8.01 -23.84 -6.82
N ARG A 355 -7.22 -24.85 -6.43
CA ARG A 355 -7.09 -25.25 -5.01
C ARG A 355 -6.47 -24.14 -4.19
N ILE A 356 -5.37 -23.55 -4.66
CA ILE A 356 -4.68 -22.46 -3.98
C ILE A 356 -5.56 -21.23 -3.92
N GLY A 357 -6.11 -20.75 -5.04
CA GLY A 357 -6.94 -19.55 -5.08
C GLY A 357 -8.13 -19.62 -4.12
N LYS A 358 -8.82 -20.78 -4.01
CA LYS A 358 -9.89 -20.98 -3.03
C LYS A 358 -9.40 -20.86 -1.58
N ALA A 359 -8.25 -21.46 -1.26
CA ALA A 359 -7.68 -21.39 0.09
C ALA A 359 -7.28 -19.94 0.42
N GLU A 360 -6.67 -19.22 -0.51
CA GLU A 360 -6.28 -17.82 -0.40
C GLU A 360 -7.49 -16.90 -0.15
N ARG A 361 -8.58 -17.07 -0.91
CA ARG A 361 -9.81 -16.31 -0.66
C ARG A 361 -10.38 -16.59 0.72
N GLN A 362 -10.43 -17.82 1.17
CA GLN A 362 -10.91 -18.14 2.52
C GLN A 362 -10.05 -17.47 3.61
N PHE A 363 -8.74 -17.38 3.40
CA PHE A 363 -7.84 -16.64 4.28
C PHE A 363 -8.21 -15.15 4.32
N THR A 364 -8.39 -14.48 3.18
CA THR A 364 -8.72 -13.05 3.13
C THR A 364 -10.09 -12.75 3.76
N LEU A 365 -11.07 -13.62 3.59
CA LEU A 365 -12.39 -13.50 4.23
C LEU A 365 -12.29 -13.54 5.76
N ARG A 366 -11.39 -14.37 6.31
CA ARG A 366 -11.19 -14.48 7.77
C ARG A 366 -10.38 -13.33 8.35
N HIS A 367 -9.43 -12.77 7.62
CA HIS A 367 -8.42 -11.86 8.18
C HIS A 367 -8.53 -10.41 7.69
N ASN A 368 -8.98 -10.19 6.45
CA ASN A 368 -8.93 -8.90 5.78
C ASN A 368 -10.31 -8.24 5.57
N HIS A 369 -11.39 -8.91 5.98
CA HIS A 369 -12.75 -8.42 5.78
C HIS A 369 -12.98 -7.06 6.48
N PRO A 370 -13.61 -6.06 5.80
CA PRO A 370 -13.83 -4.71 6.36
C PRO A 370 -14.47 -4.71 7.74
N GLY A 371 -15.52 -5.52 7.95
CA GLY A 371 -16.23 -5.60 9.23
C GLY A 371 -15.36 -6.13 10.39
N ILE A 372 -14.46 -7.10 10.11
CA ILE A 372 -13.52 -7.62 11.11
C ILE A 372 -12.51 -6.55 11.51
N ILE A 373 -11.94 -5.86 10.51
CA ILE A 373 -10.93 -4.81 10.73
C ILE A 373 -11.54 -3.62 11.47
N ALA A 374 -12.72 -3.15 11.04
CA ALA A 374 -13.42 -2.08 11.73
C ALA A 374 -13.75 -2.44 13.17
N GLY A 375 -14.19 -3.66 13.46
CA GLY A 375 -14.44 -4.15 14.82
C GLY A 375 -13.19 -4.12 15.70
N LYS A 376 -12.02 -4.56 15.19
CA LYS A 376 -10.73 -4.47 15.91
C LYS A 376 -10.35 -3.01 16.21
N LEU A 377 -10.48 -2.14 15.21
CA LEU A 377 -10.18 -0.71 15.37
C LEU A 377 -11.11 -0.04 16.37
N LEU A 378 -12.41 -0.34 16.32
CA LEU A 378 -13.38 0.21 17.27
C LEU A 378 -13.08 -0.17 18.71
N LYS A 379 -12.68 -1.43 18.94
CA LYS A 379 -12.22 -1.87 20.26
C LYS A 379 -11.02 -1.06 20.71
N LEU A 380 -9.98 -0.92 19.85
CA LEU A 380 -8.78 -0.14 20.16
C LEU A 380 -9.11 1.33 20.45
N TYR A 381 -9.99 1.96 19.64
CA TYR A 381 -10.36 3.36 19.84
C TYR A 381 -11.07 3.63 21.17
N LYS A 382 -11.97 2.73 21.57
CA LYS A 382 -12.64 2.83 22.88
C LYS A 382 -11.62 2.75 24.02
N GLU A 383 -10.72 1.80 23.97
CA GLU A 383 -9.69 1.60 24.99
C GLU A 383 -8.64 2.73 25.06
N VAL A 384 -8.44 3.48 23.96
CA VAL A 384 -7.57 4.66 23.93
C VAL A 384 -8.30 5.93 24.46
N LEU A 385 -9.62 5.95 24.38
CA LEU A 385 -10.45 7.08 24.85
C LEU A 385 -10.85 6.96 26.32
N GLU A 386 -10.78 5.78 26.91
CA GLU A 386 -10.95 5.52 28.36
C GLU A 386 -9.70 5.94 29.16
#